data_76e861270e5d024036f758df16220f91
#
_entry.id   76e861270e5d024036f758df16220f91
#
_cell.length_a   1.000
_cell.length_b   1.000
_cell.length_c   1.000
_cell.angle_alpha   90.00
_cell.angle_beta   90.00
_cell.angle_gamma   90.00
#
_symmetry.space_group_name_H-M   'P 1'
#
loop_
_entity.id
_entity.type
_entity.pdbx_description
1 polymer ?
#
loop_
_entity_poly.entity_id
_entity_poly.type
_entity_poly.pdbx_seq_one_letter_code
_entity_poly.pdbx_strand_id
1 'polypeptide(L)'
;MSSPSRSAVLRLAKRRSAFRFKPNLWPFVGISLALLATFMVSTPPHHGLAVDLPTSAYAVAQRYALRENAIRVAVTKDGSIYLRNNRVQPEEVGVAIRQAVDDGAERRVYLQIDSRARYGRTEIVLDQIRKAGIRDVTLLAEKPYKPAS
;
A
#
# COMPACT_ATOMS: atom_id res chain seq x y z
N MET A 1 -68.61 30.62 -34.73
CA MET A 1 -67.17 30.47 -34.43
C MET A 1 -66.90 31.11 -33.07
N SER A 2 -66.96 30.34 -31.99
CA SER A 2 -66.81 30.83 -30.63
C SER A 2 -65.37 30.46 -30.14
N SER A 3 -64.60 31.51 -29.91
CA SER A 3 -63.21 31.36 -29.36
C SER A 3 -63.25 30.86 -27.91
N PRO A 4 -62.39 29.90 -27.56
CA PRO A 4 -62.32 29.42 -26.18
C PRO A 4 -61.72 30.49 -25.27
N SER A 5 -62.41 30.73 -24.15
CA SER A 5 -62.09 31.80 -23.21
C SER A 5 -60.72 31.56 -22.57
N ARG A 6 -59.87 32.60 -22.48
CA ARG A 6 -58.56 32.70 -21.92
C ARG A 6 -58.41 32.15 -20.44
N SER A 7 -59.53 31.95 -19.77
CA SER A 7 -59.60 31.50 -18.39
C SER A 7 -59.39 30.01 -18.22
N ALA A 8 -59.54 29.19 -19.26
CA ALA A 8 -59.32 27.75 -19.20
C ALA A 8 -57.84 27.38 -19.28
N VAL A 9 -57.02 28.18 -19.97
CA VAL A 9 -55.57 27.90 -20.15
C VAL A 9 -54.75 28.20 -18.88
N LEU A 10 -55.20 29.14 -18.06
CA LEU A 10 -54.52 29.54 -16.83
C LEU A 10 -54.69 28.54 -15.65
N ARG A 11 -55.65 27.64 -15.73
CA ARG A 11 -55.89 26.65 -14.66
C ARG A 11 -55.03 25.39 -14.78
N LEU A 12 -54.43 25.13 -15.93
CA LEU A 12 -53.57 23.97 -16.17
C LEU A 12 -52.09 24.20 -15.78
N ALA A 13 -51.69 25.44 -15.54
CA ALA A 13 -50.31 25.78 -15.20
C ALA A 13 -49.98 25.68 -13.68
N LYS A 14 -50.94 25.37 -12.81
CA LYS A 14 -50.77 25.41 -11.35
C LYS A 14 -50.78 24.02 -10.70
N ARG A 15 -50.27 22.98 -11.38
CA ARG A 15 -49.96 21.69 -10.76
C ARG A 15 -48.49 21.33 -10.97
N ARG A 16 -47.59 22.25 -10.68
CA ARG A 16 -46.25 21.87 -10.28
C ARG A 16 -46.33 21.54 -8.80
N SER A 17 -46.70 20.30 -8.48
CA SER A 17 -46.47 19.73 -7.17
C SER A 17 -44.96 19.79 -6.93
N ALA A 18 -44.54 20.77 -6.16
CA ALA A 18 -43.17 20.75 -5.59
C ALA A 18 -43.10 19.49 -4.77
N PHE A 19 -42.52 18.44 -5.37
CA PHE A 19 -42.16 17.21 -4.70
C PHE A 19 -41.11 17.61 -3.67
N ARG A 20 -41.54 18.01 -2.46
CA ARG A 20 -40.67 18.25 -1.32
C ARG A 20 -40.17 16.90 -0.86
N PHE A 21 -39.10 16.45 -1.50
CA PHE A 21 -38.33 15.34 -1.03
C PHE A 21 -37.70 15.80 0.29
N LYS A 22 -38.24 15.33 1.42
CA LYS A 22 -37.57 15.44 2.70
C LYS A 22 -36.73 14.16 2.83
N PRO A 23 -35.44 14.15 2.50
CA PRO A 23 -34.63 12.95 2.65
C PRO A 23 -34.58 12.62 4.14
N ASN A 24 -35.07 11.43 4.46
CA ASN A 24 -34.93 10.90 5.82
C ASN A 24 -33.47 10.46 5.99
N LEU A 25 -32.66 11.26 6.69
CA LEU A 25 -31.24 11.03 6.86
C LEU A 25 -30.94 9.93 7.90
N TRP A 26 -31.92 9.53 8.70
CA TRP A 26 -31.75 8.50 9.72
C TRP A 26 -31.26 7.15 9.18
N PRO A 27 -31.85 6.58 8.11
CA PRO A 27 -31.34 5.36 7.52
C PRO A 27 -29.90 5.50 6.99
N PHE A 28 -29.56 6.68 6.48
CA PHE A 28 -28.23 6.97 5.94
C PHE A 28 -27.14 6.96 7.02
N VAL A 29 -27.46 7.47 8.21
CA VAL A 29 -26.56 7.39 9.38
C VAL A 29 -26.24 5.94 9.74
N GLY A 30 -27.25 5.05 9.76
CA GLY A 30 -27.04 3.64 10.04
C GLY A 30 -26.11 2.95 9.02
N ILE A 31 -26.33 3.21 7.73
CA ILE A 31 -25.50 2.65 6.66
C ILE A 31 -24.05 3.18 6.77
N SER A 32 -23.88 4.47 7.01
CA SER A 32 -22.55 5.09 7.17
C SER A 32 -21.80 4.53 8.35
N LEU A 33 -22.49 4.28 9.46
CA LEU A 33 -21.89 3.71 10.67
C LEU A 33 -21.50 2.25 10.46
N ALA A 34 -22.33 1.47 9.75
CA ALA A 34 -22.01 0.10 9.38
C ALA A 34 -20.80 0.01 8.45
N LEU A 35 -20.71 0.91 7.44
CA LEU A 35 -19.55 1.01 6.55
C LEU A 35 -18.28 1.38 7.34
N LEU A 36 -18.37 2.36 8.24
CA LEU A 36 -17.24 2.77 9.07
C LEU A 36 -16.74 1.61 9.93
N ALA A 37 -17.64 0.86 10.56
CA ALA A 37 -17.29 -0.33 11.34
C ALA A 37 -16.62 -1.41 10.47
N THR A 38 -17.12 -1.63 9.26
CA THR A 38 -16.54 -2.58 8.30
C THR A 38 -15.13 -2.15 7.88
N PHE A 39 -14.91 -0.88 7.60
CA PHE A 39 -13.59 -0.37 7.26
C PHE A 39 -12.61 -0.47 8.43
N MET A 40 -13.07 -0.23 9.66
CA MET A 40 -12.22 -0.35 10.85
C MET A 40 -11.74 -1.79 11.08
N VAL A 41 -12.60 -2.78 10.83
CA VAL A 41 -12.24 -4.21 10.93
C VAL A 41 -11.39 -4.66 9.74
N SER A 42 -11.63 -4.12 8.55
CA SER A 42 -10.94 -4.50 7.32
C SER A 42 -9.56 -3.87 7.16
N THR A 43 -9.16 -2.92 8.03
CA THR A 43 -7.81 -2.35 7.96
C THR A 43 -6.82 -3.41 8.45
N PRO A 44 -6.06 -4.08 7.56
CA PRO A 44 -5.07 -5.06 8.00
C PRO A 44 -4.04 -4.31 8.86
N PRO A 45 -3.63 -4.87 10.00
CA PRO A 45 -2.55 -4.28 10.78
C PRO A 45 -1.31 -4.24 9.89
N HIS A 46 -0.85 -3.05 9.58
CA HIS A 46 0.42 -2.85 8.89
C HIS A 46 1.50 -3.24 9.90
N HIS A 47 1.82 -4.52 9.95
CA HIS A 47 3.01 -4.99 10.67
C HIS A 47 4.23 -4.51 9.89
N GLY A 48 4.58 -3.25 10.07
CA GLY A 48 5.86 -2.75 9.63
C GLY A 48 6.93 -3.55 10.36
N LEU A 49 7.78 -4.24 9.60
CA LEU A 49 8.97 -4.88 10.16
C LEU A 49 9.83 -3.77 10.78
N ALA A 50 10.01 -3.84 12.09
CA ALA A 50 10.92 -2.94 12.79
C ALA A 50 12.35 -3.38 12.45
N VAL A 51 12.90 -2.83 11.39
CA VAL A 51 14.30 -3.00 10.98
C VAL A 51 15.02 -1.68 11.22
N ASP A 52 16.06 -1.72 12.04
CA ASP A 52 16.92 -0.58 12.32
C ASP A 52 17.96 -0.47 11.20
N LEU A 53 17.72 0.39 10.22
CA LEU A 53 18.56 0.50 9.04
C LEU A 53 19.90 1.18 9.38
N PRO A 54 21.00 0.74 8.78
CA PRO A 54 22.28 1.43 8.93
C PRO A 54 22.18 2.84 8.34
N THR A 55 22.73 3.80 9.06
CA THR A 55 22.73 5.19 8.64
C THR A 55 23.82 5.41 7.57
N SER A 56 23.47 6.03 6.45
CA SER A 56 24.44 6.35 5.40
C SER A 56 24.33 7.82 5.00
N ALA A 57 25.48 8.53 5.03
CA ALA A 57 25.57 9.93 4.61
C ALA A 57 25.19 10.13 3.12
N TYR A 58 25.30 9.09 2.32
CA TYR A 58 25.02 9.10 0.88
C TYR A 58 23.66 8.45 0.54
N ALA A 59 22.78 8.27 1.52
CA ALA A 59 21.45 7.69 1.27
C ALA A 59 20.62 8.59 0.35
N VAL A 60 20.17 8.03 -0.77
CA VAL A 60 19.27 8.68 -1.73
C VAL A 60 17.88 8.14 -1.54
N ALA A 61 16.87 9.00 -1.59
CA ALA A 61 15.48 8.58 -1.44
C ALA A 61 15.05 7.62 -2.55
N GLN A 62 14.75 6.39 -2.20
CA GLN A 62 14.32 5.33 -3.13
C GLN A 62 12.79 5.23 -3.14
N ARG A 63 12.12 6.14 -3.85
CA ARG A 63 10.65 6.17 -3.97
C ARG A 63 10.08 4.89 -4.60
N TYR A 64 10.87 4.22 -5.44
CA TYR A 64 10.46 2.99 -6.13
C TYR A 64 10.38 1.78 -5.20
N ALA A 65 11.09 1.78 -4.07
CA ALA A 65 11.03 0.70 -3.08
C ALA A 65 9.65 0.56 -2.41
N LEU A 66 8.82 1.60 -2.48
CA LEU A 66 7.47 1.62 -1.91
C LEU A 66 6.38 1.18 -2.90
N ARG A 67 6.75 0.88 -4.15
CA ARG A 67 5.79 0.39 -5.14
C ARG A 67 5.31 -1.00 -4.78
N GLU A 68 4.09 -1.31 -5.15
CA GLU A 68 3.44 -2.59 -4.87
C GLU A 68 4.14 -3.77 -5.54
N ASN A 69 4.70 -3.56 -6.73
CA ASN A 69 5.49 -4.55 -7.48
C ASN A 69 6.97 -4.63 -7.07
N ALA A 70 7.42 -3.85 -6.08
CA ALA A 70 8.79 -3.91 -5.60
C ALA A 70 9.06 -5.17 -4.77
N ILE A 71 10.15 -5.86 -5.05
CA ILE A 71 10.62 -6.99 -4.25
C ILE A 71 11.47 -6.44 -3.11
N ARG A 72 10.92 -6.49 -1.90
CA ARG A 72 11.63 -6.08 -0.69
C ARG A 72 12.02 -7.30 0.12
N VAL A 73 13.29 -7.40 0.44
CA VAL A 73 13.84 -8.43 1.31
C VAL A 73 14.39 -7.74 2.56
N ALA A 74 13.94 -8.16 3.73
CA ALA A 74 14.41 -7.61 4.99
C ALA A 74 15.13 -8.69 5.80
N VAL A 75 16.28 -8.34 6.37
CA VAL A 75 17.04 -9.17 7.30
C VAL A 75 17.03 -8.49 8.65
N THR A 76 16.41 -9.13 9.63
CA THR A 76 16.28 -8.60 10.99
C THR A 76 17.51 -8.93 11.85
N LYS A 77 17.60 -8.30 13.02
CA LYS A 77 18.71 -8.49 13.99
C LYS A 77 18.91 -9.95 14.42
N ASP A 78 17.82 -10.71 14.52
CA ASP A 78 17.82 -12.14 14.89
C ASP A 78 18.14 -13.06 13.71
N GLY A 79 18.38 -12.50 12.52
CA GLY A 79 18.70 -13.23 11.30
C GLY A 79 17.48 -13.82 10.59
N SER A 80 16.26 -13.44 10.98
CA SER A 80 15.06 -13.79 10.23
C SER A 80 14.99 -13.02 8.93
N ILE A 81 14.55 -13.69 7.87
CA ILE A 81 14.44 -13.12 6.52
C ILE A 81 12.97 -12.98 6.17
N TYR A 82 12.62 -11.84 5.65
CA TYR A 82 11.26 -11.54 5.21
C TYR A 82 11.28 -11.09 3.75
N LEU A 83 10.43 -11.70 2.94
CA LEU A 83 10.15 -11.27 1.58
C LEU A 83 8.80 -10.52 1.59
N ARG A 84 8.82 -9.22 1.33
CA ARG A 84 7.69 -8.32 1.58
C ARG A 84 7.29 -8.38 3.07
N ASN A 85 6.21 -9.10 3.43
CA ASN A 85 5.75 -9.27 4.81
C ASN A 85 5.78 -10.73 5.28
N ASN A 86 6.19 -11.66 4.40
CA ASN A 86 6.20 -13.08 4.70
C ASN A 86 7.58 -13.52 5.16
N ARG A 87 7.65 -14.24 6.27
CA ARG A 87 8.90 -14.86 6.72
C ARG A 87 9.26 -16.00 5.77
N VAL A 88 10.51 -16.03 5.33
CA VAL A 88 11.02 -17.00 4.36
C VAL A 88 12.31 -17.62 4.90
N GLN A 89 12.51 -18.92 4.64
CA GLN A 89 13.76 -19.57 4.98
C GLN A 89 14.88 -19.12 4.01
N PRO A 90 16.13 -19.06 4.46
CA PRO A 90 17.26 -18.61 3.63
C PRO A 90 17.35 -19.33 2.28
N GLU A 91 17.08 -20.64 2.27
CA GLU A 91 17.15 -21.49 1.08
C GLU A 91 16.01 -21.22 0.09
N GLU A 92 14.89 -20.74 0.57
CA GLU A 92 13.67 -20.49 -0.22
C GLU A 92 13.65 -19.08 -0.84
N VAL A 93 14.50 -18.17 -0.38
CA VAL A 93 14.53 -16.77 -0.84
C VAL A 93 14.66 -16.68 -2.36
N GLY A 94 15.58 -17.48 -2.94
CA GLY A 94 15.80 -17.48 -4.38
C GLY A 94 14.60 -17.97 -5.19
N VAL A 95 13.89 -18.97 -4.69
CA VAL A 95 12.68 -19.51 -5.32
C VAL A 95 11.53 -18.49 -5.24
N ALA A 96 11.32 -17.93 -4.05
CA ALA A 96 10.27 -16.94 -3.82
C ALA A 96 10.48 -15.66 -4.64
N ILE A 97 11.73 -15.22 -4.84
CA ILE A 97 12.05 -14.09 -5.71
C ILE A 97 11.73 -14.41 -7.17
N ARG A 98 12.10 -15.58 -7.67
CA ARG A 98 11.77 -15.98 -9.06
C ARG A 98 10.27 -16.00 -9.28
N GLN A 99 9.53 -16.60 -8.35
CA GLN A 99 8.08 -16.63 -8.42
C GLN A 99 7.48 -15.21 -8.44
N ALA A 100 7.96 -14.31 -7.58
CA ALA A 100 7.51 -12.92 -7.58
C ALA A 100 7.77 -12.21 -8.91
N VAL A 101 8.92 -12.49 -9.57
CA VAL A 101 9.24 -11.94 -10.89
C VAL A 101 8.32 -12.52 -11.97
N ASP A 102 8.02 -13.82 -11.90
CA ASP A 102 7.09 -14.49 -12.84
C ASP A 102 5.66 -13.94 -12.67
N ASP A 103 5.29 -13.54 -11.45
CA ASP A 103 4.02 -12.86 -11.11
C ASP A 103 4.01 -11.37 -11.52
N GLY A 104 5.06 -10.87 -12.18
CA GLY A 104 5.13 -9.49 -12.70
C GLY A 104 5.82 -8.47 -11.81
N ALA A 105 6.54 -8.91 -10.76
CA ALA A 105 7.35 -8.00 -9.97
C ALA A 105 8.58 -7.48 -10.75
N GLU A 106 9.07 -6.32 -10.32
CA GLU A 106 10.27 -5.70 -10.91
C GLU A 106 11.50 -6.60 -10.68
N ARG A 107 12.37 -6.76 -11.70
CA ARG A 107 13.64 -7.50 -11.60
C ARG A 107 14.71 -6.72 -10.81
N ARG A 108 14.29 -6.14 -9.71
CA ARG A 108 15.13 -5.39 -8.78
C ARG A 108 14.74 -5.78 -7.35
N VAL A 109 15.74 -6.00 -6.52
CA VAL A 109 15.54 -6.32 -5.10
C VAL A 109 15.99 -5.14 -4.25
N TYR A 110 15.11 -4.71 -3.36
CA TYR A 110 15.41 -3.72 -2.33
C TYR A 110 15.72 -4.46 -1.04
N LEU A 111 16.97 -4.44 -0.63
CA LEU A 111 17.47 -5.16 0.53
C LEU A 111 17.55 -4.23 1.73
N GLN A 112 16.81 -4.58 2.78
CA GLN A 112 16.84 -3.92 4.08
C GLN A 112 17.61 -4.82 5.06
N ILE A 113 18.67 -4.31 5.67
CA ILE A 113 19.48 -5.06 6.62
C ILE A 113 19.48 -4.28 7.92
N ASP A 114 19.11 -4.94 9.02
CA ASP A 114 19.25 -4.37 10.36
C ASP A 114 20.75 -4.17 10.65
N SER A 115 21.11 -3.03 11.19
CA SER A 115 22.49 -2.66 11.52
C SER A 115 23.16 -3.64 12.47
N ARG A 116 22.38 -4.40 13.22
CA ARG A 116 22.81 -5.43 14.18
C ARG A 116 22.72 -6.84 13.61
N ALA A 117 22.32 -7.01 12.35
CA ALA A 117 22.26 -8.32 11.71
C ALA A 117 23.66 -8.91 11.52
N ARG A 118 23.77 -10.22 11.70
CA ARG A 118 25.05 -10.91 11.49
C ARG A 118 25.39 -10.94 10.00
N TYR A 119 26.60 -10.51 9.65
CA TYR A 119 27.07 -10.42 8.27
C TYR A 119 26.86 -11.71 7.46
N GLY A 120 27.15 -12.88 8.05
CA GLY A 120 26.98 -14.17 7.37
C GLY A 120 25.55 -14.46 6.90
N ARG A 121 24.52 -13.93 7.59
CA ARG A 121 23.13 -14.06 7.12
C ARG A 121 22.87 -13.20 5.89
N THR A 122 23.42 -12.02 5.86
CA THR A 122 23.33 -11.11 4.72
C THR A 122 24.00 -11.71 3.48
N GLU A 123 25.15 -12.34 3.63
CA GLU A 123 25.88 -12.99 2.55
C GLU A 123 25.07 -14.14 1.93
N ILE A 124 24.44 -14.97 2.75
CA ILE A 124 23.56 -16.05 2.27
C ILE A 124 22.41 -15.48 1.44
N VAL A 125 21.77 -14.40 1.91
CA VAL A 125 20.66 -13.77 1.19
C VAL A 125 21.12 -13.18 -0.15
N LEU A 126 22.27 -12.50 -0.16
CA LEU A 126 22.83 -11.95 -1.40
C LEU A 126 23.16 -13.04 -2.42
N ASP A 127 23.71 -14.18 -1.96
CA ASP A 127 23.98 -15.32 -2.81
C ASP A 127 22.69 -15.92 -3.42
N GLN A 128 21.66 -16.07 -2.59
CA GLN A 128 20.34 -16.53 -3.08
C GLN A 128 19.70 -15.56 -4.09
N ILE A 129 19.84 -14.24 -3.88
CA ILE A 129 19.34 -13.24 -4.83
C ILE A 129 20.09 -13.36 -6.17
N ARG A 130 21.42 -13.54 -6.12
CA ARG A 130 22.23 -13.75 -7.33
C ARG A 130 21.85 -15.03 -8.06
N LYS A 131 21.65 -16.13 -7.34
CA LYS A 131 21.18 -17.41 -7.88
C LYS A 131 19.78 -17.33 -8.50
N ALA A 132 18.95 -16.39 -8.02
CA ALA A 132 17.66 -16.10 -8.63
C ALA A 132 17.76 -15.33 -9.97
N GLY A 133 18.96 -14.94 -10.40
CA GLY A 133 19.20 -14.21 -11.65
C GLY A 133 18.99 -12.69 -11.54
N ILE A 134 18.87 -12.15 -10.32
CA ILE A 134 18.74 -10.72 -10.10
C ILE A 134 20.13 -10.08 -9.99
N ARG A 135 20.41 -9.10 -10.87
CA ARG A 135 21.66 -8.34 -10.87
C ARG A 135 21.53 -6.98 -10.21
N ASP A 136 20.31 -6.46 -10.15
CA ASP A 136 20.03 -5.13 -9.62
C ASP A 136 19.55 -5.24 -8.16
N VAL A 137 20.47 -5.04 -7.24
CA VAL A 137 20.22 -5.07 -5.80
C VAL A 137 20.50 -3.68 -5.22
N THR A 138 19.48 -3.08 -4.63
CA THR A 138 19.58 -1.78 -3.97
C THR A 138 19.52 -1.97 -2.46
N LEU A 139 20.59 -1.60 -1.76
CA LEU A 139 20.61 -1.55 -0.30
C LEU A 139 19.85 -0.31 0.19
N LEU A 140 18.91 -0.54 1.08
CA LEU A 140 18.20 0.55 1.75
C LEU A 140 18.92 0.90 3.05
N ALA A 141 19.26 2.17 3.20
CA ALA A 141 19.87 2.74 4.39
C ALA A 141 19.11 3.97 4.83
N GLU A 142 19.13 4.27 6.11
CA GLU A 142 18.50 5.47 6.65
C GLU A 142 19.44 6.68 6.48
N LYS A 143 18.85 7.82 6.10
CA LYS A 143 19.60 9.07 6.05
C LYS A 143 19.77 9.61 7.47
N PRO A 144 21.00 10.01 7.88
CA PRO A 144 21.20 10.59 9.19
C PRO A 144 20.29 11.83 9.36
N TYR A 145 19.53 11.85 10.44
CA TYR A 145 18.76 13.02 10.81
C TYR A 145 19.75 14.17 11.10
N LYS A 146 19.74 15.20 10.26
CA LYS A 146 20.46 16.45 10.51
C LYS A 146 19.44 17.41 11.13
N PRO A 147 19.50 17.72 12.43
CA PRO A 147 18.64 18.76 13.00
C PRO A 147 18.93 20.07 12.26
N ALA A 148 17.87 20.75 11.85
CA ALA A 148 17.98 22.09 11.29
C ALA A 148 18.59 23.01 12.36
N SER A 149 19.75 23.59 12.04
CA SER A 149 20.42 24.62 12.84
C SER A 149 19.66 25.92 12.72
#